data_f2e257ba3047e82fc687f2ce5fb1bc1c
#
_entry.id   f2e257ba3047e82fc687f2ce5fb1bc1c
#
_cell.length_a   1.000
_cell.length_b   1.000
_cell.length_c   1.000
_cell.angle_alpha   90.00
_cell.angle_beta   90.00
_cell.angle_gamma   90.00
#
_symmetry.space_group_name_H-M   'P 1'
#
loop_
_entity.id
_entity.type
_entity.pdbx_description
1 polymer ?
#
loop_
_entity_poly.entity_id
_entity_poly.type
_entity_poly.pdbx_seq_one_letter_code
_entity_poly.pdbx_strand_id
1 'polypeptide(L)'
;MKSVLVTGAAGFIGSHTVEALLDRGDFVVGLDNFERCEDPWRKRRNVAELRSHPHAERFTLCEADVRDGETVQELCQRHRFDAIVHLAALAGVRASIRHSRRYFDVNVNGSVCLLEAAKDLGVSSFVFASTSSVYGDSEVWPFAETQACDRPLSPYAASKRAVELLGAAYAHLHQLNFVALRFFTVYGPRNRPDMMAYKLLESIVHGRRVPLYDRGNLRRDWTYVKDIARGVVAAVDCQLGYQVINLGRGDAVLLKDFVSTLEQLAGGRANLCDEPAPAADMPHTHARIEKAQRLLGYAPHTDVRDGARALWHWYLTQQASAPEHGALGSVL
;
A
#
# COMPACT_ATOMS: atom_id res chain seq x y z
N MET A 1 -18.18 -8.32 -14.14
CA MET A 1 -16.93 -8.19 -14.90
C MET A 1 -16.79 -6.72 -15.25
N LYS A 2 -15.71 -6.08 -14.80
CA LYS A 2 -15.43 -4.64 -14.98
C LYS A 2 -14.09 -4.45 -15.69
N SER A 3 -13.89 -3.29 -16.29
CA SER A 3 -12.60 -2.80 -16.77
C SER A 3 -12.01 -1.86 -15.71
N VAL A 4 -10.86 -2.21 -15.13
CA VAL A 4 -10.28 -1.50 -13.98
C VAL A 4 -8.84 -1.05 -14.29
N LEU A 5 -8.58 0.24 -14.12
CA LEU A 5 -7.21 0.77 -14.10
C LEU A 5 -6.64 0.63 -12.68
N VAL A 6 -5.51 -0.05 -12.54
CA VAL A 6 -4.77 -0.14 -11.27
C VAL A 6 -3.43 0.57 -11.43
N THR A 7 -3.25 1.72 -10.80
CA THR A 7 -1.94 2.40 -10.78
C THR A 7 -1.08 1.89 -9.63
N GLY A 8 0.23 1.85 -9.83
CA GLY A 8 1.13 1.17 -8.89
C GLY A 8 0.99 -0.35 -8.92
N ALA A 9 0.53 -0.89 -10.06
CA ALA A 9 0.18 -2.29 -10.25
C ALA A 9 1.33 -3.27 -10.01
N ALA A 10 2.56 -2.86 -10.29
CA ALA A 10 3.76 -3.67 -10.03
C ALA A 10 4.24 -3.62 -8.58
N GLY A 11 3.65 -2.74 -7.75
CA GLY A 11 4.00 -2.55 -6.33
C GLY A 11 3.48 -3.67 -5.43
N PHE A 12 3.80 -3.55 -4.13
CA PHE A 12 3.41 -4.50 -3.08
C PHE A 12 1.89 -4.72 -3.04
N ILE A 13 1.11 -3.69 -2.68
CA ILE A 13 -0.35 -3.81 -2.56
C ILE A 13 -0.98 -3.92 -3.94
N GLY A 14 -0.44 -3.18 -4.94
CA GLY A 14 -0.97 -3.17 -6.30
C GLY A 14 -1.01 -4.54 -6.95
N SER A 15 0.08 -5.31 -6.86
CA SER A 15 0.13 -6.64 -7.46
C SER A 15 -0.87 -7.63 -6.84
N HIS A 16 -1.09 -7.58 -5.52
CA HIS A 16 -2.14 -8.39 -4.87
C HIS A 16 -3.56 -7.91 -5.21
N THR A 17 -3.74 -6.61 -5.44
CA THR A 17 -5.02 -6.07 -5.89
C THR A 17 -5.33 -6.52 -7.32
N VAL A 18 -4.33 -6.50 -8.22
CA VAL A 18 -4.47 -7.03 -9.59
C VAL A 18 -4.85 -8.52 -9.55
N GLU A 19 -4.16 -9.36 -8.77
CA GLU A 19 -4.52 -10.77 -8.60
C GLU A 19 -5.98 -10.93 -8.16
N ALA A 20 -6.41 -10.20 -7.13
CA ALA A 20 -7.77 -10.32 -6.61
C ALA A 20 -8.85 -9.87 -7.63
N LEU A 21 -8.55 -8.88 -8.48
CA LEU A 21 -9.43 -8.47 -9.58
C LEU A 21 -9.48 -9.53 -10.68
N LEU A 22 -8.34 -10.13 -11.04
CA LEU A 22 -8.27 -11.22 -12.02
C LEU A 22 -9.00 -12.47 -11.54
N ASP A 23 -8.84 -12.85 -10.26
CA ASP A 23 -9.59 -13.95 -9.62
C ASP A 23 -11.09 -13.72 -9.69
N ARG A 24 -11.55 -12.48 -9.59
CA ARG A 24 -12.96 -12.08 -9.75
C ARG A 24 -13.44 -12.12 -11.21
N GLY A 25 -12.51 -12.19 -12.16
CA GLY A 25 -12.78 -12.21 -13.60
C GLY A 25 -12.83 -10.86 -14.28
N ASP A 26 -12.29 -9.80 -13.68
CA ASP A 26 -12.24 -8.46 -14.27
C ASP A 26 -11.13 -8.33 -15.30
N PHE A 27 -11.26 -7.35 -16.19
CA PHE A 27 -10.18 -6.87 -17.04
C PHE A 27 -9.38 -5.80 -16.30
N VAL A 28 -8.05 -5.97 -16.24
CA VAL A 28 -7.18 -5.08 -15.50
C VAL A 28 -6.11 -4.49 -16.39
N VAL A 29 -6.06 -3.17 -16.46
CA VAL A 29 -4.92 -2.45 -17.00
C VAL A 29 -4.09 -1.94 -15.81
N GLY A 30 -2.87 -2.43 -15.69
CA GLY A 30 -1.90 -1.94 -14.71
C GLY A 30 -1.13 -0.75 -15.28
N LEU A 31 -0.89 0.27 -14.45
CA LEU A 31 0.02 1.37 -14.76
C LEU A 31 1.09 1.46 -13.68
N ASP A 32 2.37 1.43 -14.06
CA ASP A 32 3.50 1.58 -13.15
C ASP A 32 4.70 2.15 -13.90
N ASN A 33 5.41 3.10 -13.33
CA ASN A 33 6.62 3.69 -13.94
C ASN A 33 7.89 2.93 -13.57
N PHE A 34 7.79 1.86 -12.81
CA PHE A 34 8.94 1.09 -12.27
C PHE A 34 9.98 1.96 -11.58
N GLU A 35 9.56 3.10 -11.06
CA GLU A 35 10.47 3.98 -10.35
C GLU A 35 11.24 3.19 -9.28
N ARG A 36 12.54 3.42 -9.27
CA ARG A 36 13.48 2.71 -8.40
C ARG A 36 13.18 3.03 -6.93
N CYS A 37 12.59 2.07 -6.24
CA CYS A 37 12.83 1.86 -4.82
C CYS A 37 14.01 0.88 -4.69
N GLU A 38 14.48 0.65 -3.48
CA GLU A 38 15.72 -0.08 -3.14
C GLU A 38 16.00 -1.40 -3.89
N ASP A 39 15.00 -1.99 -4.57
CA ASP A 39 15.15 -3.18 -5.42
C ASP A 39 14.28 -3.08 -6.70
N PRO A 40 14.84 -2.62 -7.83
CA PRO A 40 14.10 -2.46 -9.08
C PRO A 40 13.60 -3.79 -9.68
N TRP A 41 14.19 -4.92 -9.30
CA TRP A 41 13.82 -6.24 -9.81
C TRP A 41 12.51 -6.76 -9.17
N ARG A 42 12.15 -6.30 -7.99
CA ARG A 42 10.92 -6.74 -7.29
C ARG A 42 9.68 -6.44 -8.09
N LYS A 43 9.54 -5.23 -8.59
CA LYS A 43 8.40 -4.85 -9.42
C LYS A 43 8.30 -5.70 -10.68
N ARG A 44 9.45 -5.98 -11.32
CA ARG A 44 9.49 -6.85 -12.51
C ARG A 44 9.10 -8.29 -12.18
N ARG A 45 9.53 -8.84 -11.03
CA ARG A 45 9.09 -10.16 -10.55
C ARG A 45 7.59 -10.19 -10.25
N ASN A 46 7.07 -9.19 -9.55
CA ASN A 46 5.62 -9.11 -9.30
C ASN A 46 4.82 -9.17 -10.61
N VAL A 47 5.28 -8.45 -11.64
CA VAL A 47 4.65 -8.50 -12.97
C VAL A 47 4.80 -9.88 -13.63
N ALA A 48 5.95 -10.52 -13.50
CA ALA A 48 6.14 -11.88 -14.02
C ALA A 48 5.18 -12.89 -13.37
N GLU A 49 4.96 -12.78 -12.04
CA GLU A 49 3.97 -13.58 -11.32
C GLU A 49 2.55 -13.29 -11.83
N LEU A 50 2.18 -12.01 -12.03
CA LEU A 50 0.88 -11.63 -12.62
C LEU A 50 0.67 -12.19 -14.02
N ARG A 51 1.72 -12.22 -14.85
CA ARG A 51 1.67 -12.82 -16.20
C ARG A 51 1.57 -14.36 -16.19
N SER A 52 1.84 -14.99 -15.06
CA SER A 52 1.65 -16.42 -14.84
C SER A 52 0.31 -16.76 -14.17
N HIS A 53 -0.54 -15.75 -13.93
CA HIS A 53 -1.88 -15.95 -13.37
C HIS A 53 -2.78 -16.75 -14.33
N PRO A 54 -3.69 -17.64 -13.85
CA PRO A 54 -4.60 -18.39 -14.72
C PRO A 54 -5.45 -17.53 -15.66
N HIS A 55 -5.70 -16.28 -15.32
CA HIS A 55 -6.44 -15.30 -16.12
C HIS A 55 -5.54 -14.14 -16.61
N ALA A 56 -4.28 -14.42 -16.90
CA ALA A 56 -3.31 -13.42 -17.36
C ALA A 56 -3.69 -12.75 -18.68
N GLU A 57 -4.52 -13.40 -19.50
CA GLU A 57 -5.08 -12.83 -20.74
C GLU A 57 -5.94 -11.58 -20.51
N ARG A 58 -6.40 -11.37 -19.28
CA ARG A 58 -7.18 -10.20 -18.86
C ARG A 58 -6.33 -9.10 -18.22
N PHE A 59 -5.02 -9.27 -18.20
CA PHE A 59 -4.08 -8.30 -17.63
C PHE A 59 -3.20 -7.67 -18.71
N THR A 60 -3.24 -6.34 -18.80
CA THR A 60 -2.33 -5.55 -19.63
C THR A 60 -1.56 -4.59 -18.73
N LEU A 61 -0.28 -4.38 -19.02
CA LEU A 61 0.57 -3.44 -18.28
C LEU A 61 1.02 -2.29 -19.19
N CYS A 62 0.79 -1.07 -18.73
CA CYS A 62 1.33 0.16 -19.28
C CYS A 62 2.47 0.65 -18.38
N GLU A 63 3.67 0.80 -18.94
CA GLU A 63 4.82 1.39 -18.24
C GLU A 63 4.81 2.91 -18.47
N ALA A 64 4.23 3.65 -17.50
CA ALA A 64 4.08 5.11 -17.58
C ALA A 64 4.05 5.72 -16.17
N ASP A 65 4.27 7.03 -16.10
CA ASP A 65 4.17 7.81 -14.86
C ASP A 65 2.75 8.39 -14.72
N VAL A 66 2.18 8.36 -13.52
CA VAL A 66 0.87 8.95 -13.22
C VAL A 66 0.83 10.48 -13.40
N ARG A 67 1.99 11.13 -13.46
CA ARG A 67 2.12 12.58 -13.72
C ARG A 67 2.06 12.92 -15.21
N ASP A 68 2.20 11.93 -16.08
CA ASP A 68 2.03 12.10 -17.52
C ASP A 68 0.53 12.10 -17.87
N GLY A 69 -0.06 13.29 -17.79
CA GLY A 69 -1.49 13.48 -18.00
C GLY A 69 -1.96 13.09 -19.40
N GLU A 70 -1.13 13.26 -20.44
CA GLU A 70 -1.45 12.86 -21.80
C GLU A 70 -1.57 11.35 -21.92
N THR A 71 -0.57 10.62 -21.46
CA THR A 71 -0.57 9.14 -21.44
C THR A 71 -1.74 8.59 -20.59
N VAL A 72 -2.02 9.19 -19.42
CA VAL A 72 -3.16 8.80 -18.57
C VAL A 72 -4.48 9.00 -19.30
N GLN A 73 -4.65 10.15 -19.96
CA GLN A 73 -5.87 10.48 -20.72
C GLN A 73 -6.07 9.51 -21.89
N GLU A 74 -5.04 9.27 -22.70
CA GLU A 74 -5.08 8.32 -23.82
C GLU A 74 -5.43 6.90 -23.35
N LEU A 75 -4.82 6.46 -22.24
CA LEU A 75 -5.08 5.14 -21.66
C LEU A 75 -6.54 4.99 -21.25
N CYS A 76 -7.09 6.00 -20.57
CA CYS A 76 -8.49 6.01 -20.15
C CYS A 76 -9.47 6.08 -21.34
N GLN A 77 -9.16 6.85 -22.39
CA GLN A 77 -9.97 6.90 -23.61
C GLN A 77 -10.03 5.55 -24.33
N ARG A 78 -8.87 4.87 -24.42
CA ARG A 78 -8.75 3.58 -25.12
C ARG A 78 -9.52 2.47 -24.44
N HIS A 79 -9.48 2.39 -23.11
CA HIS A 79 -9.99 1.25 -22.33
C HIS A 79 -11.36 1.48 -21.69
N ARG A 80 -11.84 2.72 -21.60
CA ARG A 80 -13.14 3.08 -21.00
C ARG A 80 -13.38 2.38 -19.68
N PHE A 81 -12.58 2.74 -18.66
CA PHE A 81 -12.62 2.08 -17.36
C PHE A 81 -13.92 2.31 -16.58
N ASP A 82 -14.44 1.26 -15.97
CA ASP A 82 -15.51 1.34 -14.98
C ASP A 82 -15.00 1.92 -13.65
N ALA A 83 -13.73 1.65 -13.32
CA ALA A 83 -13.14 2.11 -12.09
C ALA A 83 -11.62 2.38 -12.22
N ILE A 84 -11.14 3.33 -11.41
CA ILE A 84 -9.71 3.56 -11.18
C ILE A 84 -9.37 3.20 -9.74
N VAL A 85 -8.38 2.31 -9.55
CA VAL A 85 -7.78 1.98 -8.26
C VAL A 85 -6.40 2.62 -8.20
N HIS A 86 -6.31 3.75 -7.50
CA HIS A 86 -5.09 4.56 -7.45
C HIS A 86 -4.21 4.19 -6.26
N LEU A 87 -3.22 3.30 -6.48
CA LEU A 87 -2.25 2.84 -5.47
C LEU A 87 -0.84 3.39 -5.71
N ALA A 88 -0.57 3.98 -6.89
CA ALA A 88 0.72 4.61 -7.19
C ALA A 88 0.99 5.77 -6.24
N ALA A 89 2.12 5.74 -5.56
CA ALA A 89 2.56 6.81 -4.69
C ALA A 89 4.01 6.62 -4.26
N LEU A 90 4.68 7.69 -3.91
CA LEU A 90 5.84 7.62 -3.03
C LEU A 90 5.33 7.41 -1.61
N ALA A 91 5.75 6.32 -0.98
CA ALA A 91 5.38 5.96 0.39
C ALA A 91 6.62 5.98 1.29
N GLY A 92 6.40 6.16 2.59
CA GLY A 92 7.47 6.21 3.60
C GLY A 92 7.56 7.57 4.28
N VAL A 93 7.22 7.56 5.56
CA VAL A 93 7.20 8.76 6.42
C VAL A 93 8.57 9.45 6.44
N ARG A 94 9.63 8.69 6.73
CA ARG A 94 10.99 9.24 6.92
C ARG A 94 11.60 9.80 5.64
N ALA A 95 11.43 9.12 4.52
CA ALA A 95 11.93 9.59 3.23
C ALA A 95 11.24 10.88 2.79
N SER A 96 9.95 11.05 3.12
CA SER A 96 9.18 12.24 2.78
C SER A 96 9.71 13.52 3.43
N ILE A 97 10.31 13.42 4.63
CA ILE A 97 10.89 14.57 5.33
C ILE A 97 12.04 15.19 4.52
N ARG A 98 12.86 14.34 3.86
CA ARG A 98 14.00 14.78 3.05
C ARG A 98 13.61 15.18 1.62
N HIS A 99 12.47 14.71 1.12
CA HIS A 99 12.07 14.86 -0.28
C HIS A 99 10.63 15.35 -0.44
N SER A 100 10.16 16.27 0.43
CA SER A 100 8.77 16.73 0.52
C SER A 100 8.19 17.17 -0.84
N ARG A 101 8.93 17.99 -1.61
CA ARG A 101 8.50 18.46 -2.93
C ARG A 101 8.18 17.29 -3.88
N ARG A 102 9.04 16.27 -3.92
CA ARG A 102 8.83 15.09 -4.76
C ARG A 102 7.61 14.27 -4.34
N TYR A 103 7.35 14.18 -3.02
CA TYR A 103 6.15 13.52 -2.50
C TYR A 103 4.87 14.23 -2.93
N PHE A 104 4.85 15.55 -2.89
CA PHE A 104 3.71 16.33 -3.37
C PHE A 104 3.56 16.22 -4.89
N ASP A 105 4.64 16.28 -5.63
CA ASP A 105 4.61 16.14 -7.08
C ASP A 105 4.03 14.79 -7.53
N VAL A 106 4.52 13.69 -6.99
CA VAL A 106 4.02 12.35 -7.35
C VAL A 106 2.64 12.09 -6.77
N ASN A 107 2.46 12.33 -5.46
CA ASN A 107 1.25 11.89 -4.76
C ASN A 107 0.06 12.81 -5.00
N VAL A 108 0.28 14.12 -5.17
CA VAL A 108 -0.81 15.08 -5.37
C VAL A 108 -1.00 15.37 -6.85
N ASN A 109 0.03 15.84 -7.57
CA ASN A 109 -0.12 16.15 -8.99
C ASN A 109 -0.47 14.91 -9.82
N GLY A 110 0.16 13.75 -9.54
CA GLY A 110 -0.21 12.49 -10.18
C GLY A 110 -1.66 12.07 -9.91
N SER A 111 -2.17 12.33 -8.69
CA SER A 111 -3.59 12.08 -8.37
C SER A 111 -4.51 13.03 -9.14
N VAL A 112 -4.12 14.30 -9.32
CA VAL A 112 -4.90 15.29 -10.10
C VAL A 112 -5.02 14.82 -11.55
N CYS A 113 -3.94 14.36 -12.20
CA CYS A 113 -4.01 13.84 -13.56
C CYS A 113 -5.06 12.72 -13.71
N LEU A 114 -5.10 11.79 -12.74
CA LEU A 114 -6.09 10.70 -12.74
C LEU A 114 -7.51 11.17 -12.44
N LEU A 115 -7.69 12.14 -11.54
CA LEU A 115 -8.99 12.72 -11.22
C LEU A 115 -9.57 13.48 -12.42
N GLU A 116 -8.76 14.26 -13.12
CA GLU A 116 -9.17 14.94 -14.35
C GLU A 116 -9.59 13.93 -15.43
N ALA A 117 -8.77 12.89 -15.66
CA ALA A 117 -9.12 11.84 -16.62
C ALA A 117 -10.42 11.11 -16.21
N ALA A 118 -10.60 10.80 -14.93
CA ALA A 118 -11.82 10.17 -14.42
C ALA A 118 -13.05 11.04 -14.65
N LYS A 119 -12.96 12.33 -14.38
CA LYS A 119 -14.01 13.33 -14.62
C LYS A 119 -14.37 13.43 -16.11
N ASP A 120 -13.35 13.64 -16.97
CA ASP A 120 -13.56 13.90 -18.40
C ASP A 120 -14.15 12.70 -19.14
N LEU A 121 -13.87 11.49 -18.68
CA LEU A 121 -14.29 10.26 -19.32
C LEU A 121 -15.41 9.51 -18.61
N GLY A 122 -15.95 10.11 -17.55
CA GLY A 122 -17.10 9.56 -16.82
C GLY A 122 -16.83 8.24 -16.12
N VAL A 123 -15.61 8.06 -15.57
CA VAL A 123 -15.28 6.87 -14.77
C VAL A 123 -16.18 6.84 -13.52
N SER A 124 -16.89 5.74 -13.32
CA SER A 124 -17.94 5.66 -12.30
C SER A 124 -17.43 5.50 -10.88
N SER A 125 -16.19 5.02 -10.67
CA SER A 125 -15.63 4.77 -9.33
C SER A 125 -14.14 5.09 -9.27
N PHE A 126 -13.73 5.82 -8.22
CA PHE A 126 -12.35 6.15 -7.95
C PHE A 126 -11.98 5.70 -6.53
N VAL A 127 -11.16 4.65 -6.43
CA VAL A 127 -10.66 4.12 -5.15
C VAL A 127 -9.23 4.60 -4.94
N PHE A 128 -9.02 5.33 -3.84
CA PHE A 128 -7.73 5.97 -3.53
C PHE A 128 -7.06 5.32 -2.31
N ALA A 129 -5.79 4.94 -2.45
CA ALA A 129 -4.96 4.49 -1.33
C ALA A 129 -4.51 5.66 -0.46
N SER A 130 -5.22 5.91 0.63
CA SER A 130 -4.79 6.78 1.71
C SER A 130 -4.01 5.98 2.77
N THR A 131 -3.82 6.51 3.96
CA THR A 131 -2.96 5.95 5.00
C THR A 131 -3.44 6.32 6.40
N SER A 132 -3.22 5.45 7.38
CA SER A 132 -3.41 5.78 8.79
C SER A 132 -2.49 6.92 9.29
N SER A 133 -1.40 7.22 8.57
CA SER A 133 -0.51 8.34 8.92
C SER A 133 -1.21 9.70 8.91
N VAL A 134 -2.37 9.84 8.26
CA VAL A 134 -3.15 11.10 8.25
C VAL A 134 -3.72 11.46 9.62
N TYR A 135 -3.88 10.48 10.53
CA TYR A 135 -4.34 10.72 11.90
C TYR A 135 -3.36 11.53 12.74
N GLY A 136 -2.09 11.58 12.32
CA GLY A 136 -1.08 12.44 12.91
C GLY A 136 -0.81 12.11 14.38
N ASP A 137 -0.86 13.10 15.24
CA ASP A 137 -0.58 13.01 16.68
C ASP A 137 -1.81 12.67 17.55
N SER A 138 -2.85 12.09 16.95
CA SER A 138 -4.06 11.72 17.71
C SER A 138 -3.76 10.70 18.82
N GLU A 139 -4.23 10.98 20.03
CA GLU A 139 -4.12 10.11 21.21
C GLU A 139 -5.40 9.28 21.46
N VAL A 140 -6.40 9.38 20.56
CA VAL A 140 -7.67 8.67 20.71
C VAL A 140 -7.68 7.43 19.85
N TRP A 141 -7.70 6.25 20.45
CA TRP A 141 -7.73 4.94 19.81
C TRP A 141 -9.00 4.15 20.18
N PRO A 142 -9.48 3.26 19.29
CA PRO A 142 -9.07 3.06 17.89
C PRO A 142 -9.37 4.28 17.02
N PHE A 143 -8.53 4.51 15.98
CA PHE A 143 -8.72 5.63 15.05
C PHE A 143 -10.02 5.47 14.25
N ALA A 144 -10.88 6.47 14.32
CA ALA A 144 -12.14 6.54 13.60
C ALA A 144 -12.08 7.58 12.47
N GLU A 145 -12.78 7.35 11.39
CA GLU A 145 -12.78 8.23 10.22
C GLU A 145 -13.38 9.61 10.47
N THR A 146 -14.10 9.76 11.59
CA THR A 146 -14.66 11.04 12.08
C THR A 146 -13.65 11.92 12.81
N GLN A 147 -12.45 11.39 13.12
CA GLN A 147 -11.40 12.19 13.76
C GLN A 147 -10.83 13.20 12.78
N ALA A 148 -10.50 14.40 13.28
CA ALA A 148 -9.79 15.42 12.54
C ALA A 148 -8.41 14.89 12.10
N CYS A 149 -8.02 15.19 10.86
CA CYS A 149 -6.74 14.81 10.27
C CYS A 149 -6.04 16.07 9.73
N ASP A 150 -5.94 17.10 10.58
CA ASP A 150 -5.43 18.44 10.26
C ASP A 150 -3.99 18.67 10.78
N ARG A 151 -3.43 17.70 11.52
CA ARG A 151 -2.09 17.76 12.12
C ARG A 151 -1.20 16.59 11.69
N PRO A 152 -0.91 16.44 10.38
CA PRO A 152 -0.08 15.35 9.88
C PRO A 152 1.37 15.51 10.36
N LEU A 153 2.02 14.41 10.79
CA LEU A 153 3.40 14.41 11.29
C LEU A 153 4.46 14.31 10.18
N SER A 154 4.06 14.23 8.91
CA SER A 154 5.01 14.11 7.81
C SER A 154 4.47 14.65 6.49
N PRO A 155 5.35 15.08 5.56
CA PRO A 155 4.94 15.45 4.20
C PRO A 155 4.21 14.33 3.45
N TYR A 156 4.54 13.06 3.71
CA TYR A 156 3.80 11.91 3.18
C TYR A 156 2.33 11.92 3.63
N ALA A 157 2.10 12.02 4.94
CA ALA A 157 0.74 12.07 5.48
C ALA A 157 -0.02 13.29 4.95
N ALA A 158 0.62 14.47 4.91
CA ALA A 158 0.05 15.69 4.35
C ALA A 158 -0.34 15.52 2.88
N SER A 159 0.52 14.91 2.04
CA SER A 159 0.24 14.66 0.63
C SER A 159 -0.96 13.72 0.43
N LYS A 160 -1.10 12.68 1.26
CA LYS A 160 -2.25 11.76 1.20
C LYS A 160 -3.54 12.45 1.65
N ARG A 161 -3.47 13.25 2.72
CA ARG A 161 -4.63 14.03 3.20
C ARG A 161 -5.09 15.07 2.17
N ALA A 162 -4.17 15.72 1.45
CA ALA A 162 -4.50 16.65 0.38
C ALA A 162 -5.36 15.98 -0.71
N VAL A 163 -5.04 14.74 -1.09
CA VAL A 163 -5.84 13.99 -2.09
C VAL A 163 -7.21 13.56 -1.54
N GLU A 164 -7.33 13.23 -0.25
CA GLU A 164 -8.66 13.02 0.36
C GLU A 164 -9.55 14.26 0.20
N LEU A 165 -8.99 15.46 0.43
CA LEU A 165 -9.72 16.73 0.28
C LEU A 165 -10.07 17.03 -1.19
N LEU A 166 -9.14 16.79 -2.12
CA LEU A 166 -9.43 16.88 -3.55
C LEU A 166 -10.55 15.92 -3.95
N GLY A 167 -10.50 14.67 -3.51
CA GLY A 167 -11.57 13.69 -3.76
C GLY A 167 -12.95 14.15 -3.28
N ALA A 168 -13.02 14.83 -2.12
CA ALA A 168 -14.26 15.42 -1.64
C ALA A 168 -14.78 16.52 -2.59
N ALA A 169 -13.89 17.38 -3.09
CA ALA A 169 -14.25 18.43 -4.05
C ALA A 169 -14.73 17.84 -5.38
N TYR A 170 -14.04 16.82 -5.93
CA TYR A 170 -14.44 16.16 -7.18
C TYR A 170 -15.76 15.40 -7.03
N ALA A 171 -15.99 14.75 -5.89
CA ALA A 171 -17.25 14.10 -5.61
C ALA A 171 -18.41 15.10 -5.57
N HIS A 172 -18.20 16.29 -4.97
CA HIS A 172 -19.22 17.34 -4.90
C HIS A 172 -19.49 17.99 -6.28
N LEU A 173 -18.43 18.39 -6.98
CA LEU A 173 -18.53 19.17 -8.22
C LEU A 173 -18.91 18.30 -9.43
N HIS A 174 -18.42 17.07 -9.48
CA HIS A 174 -18.50 16.21 -10.66
C HIS A 174 -19.23 14.88 -10.41
N GLN A 175 -19.84 14.72 -9.22
CA GLN A 175 -20.55 13.50 -8.81
C GLN A 175 -19.69 12.23 -8.89
N LEU A 176 -18.34 12.39 -8.78
CA LEU A 176 -17.42 11.28 -8.80
C LEU A 176 -17.58 10.42 -7.54
N ASN A 177 -17.82 9.13 -7.69
CA ASN A 177 -17.81 8.22 -6.55
C ASN A 177 -16.35 8.01 -6.11
N PHE A 178 -15.94 8.69 -5.04
CA PHE A 178 -14.57 8.69 -4.53
C PHE A 178 -14.48 8.02 -3.16
N VAL A 179 -13.75 6.92 -3.07
CA VAL A 179 -13.53 6.18 -1.83
C VAL A 179 -12.05 6.22 -1.46
N ALA A 180 -11.71 6.95 -0.40
CA ALA A 180 -10.37 6.95 0.19
C ALA A 180 -10.25 5.82 1.23
N LEU A 181 -9.31 4.91 1.02
CA LEU A 181 -9.03 3.79 1.91
C LEU A 181 -7.77 4.09 2.74
N ARG A 182 -7.93 4.32 4.03
CA ARG A 182 -6.81 4.55 4.98
C ARG A 182 -6.22 3.21 5.38
N PHE A 183 -5.15 2.80 4.71
CA PHE A 183 -4.43 1.57 5.05
C PHE A 183 -3.65 1.72 6.35
N PHE A 184 -3.72 0.70 7.19
CA PHE A 184 -2.89 0.56 8.37
C PHE A 184 -1.59 -0.15 8.01
N THR A 185 -0.91 -0.80 8.96
CA THR A 185 0.42 -1.37 8.69
C THR A 185 0.30 -2.66 7.87
N VAL A 186 0.37 -2.54 6.56
CA VAL A 186 0.25 -3.69 5.65
C VAL A 186 1.52 -4.52 5.65
N TYR A 187 1.39 -5.84 5.74
CA TYR A 187 2.50 -6.79 5.64
C TYR A 187 2.08 -8.06 4.88
N GLY A 188 3.05 -8.85 4.41
CA GLY A 188 2.79 -10.09 3.67
C GLY A 188 3.77 -10.31 2.52
N PRO A 189 3.56 -11.32 1.66
CA PRO A 189 4.34 -11.56 0.45
C PRO A 189 4.50 -10.31 -0.40
N ARG A 190 5.63 -10.16 -1.10
CA ARG A 190 6.01 -8.98 -1.90
C ARG A 190 6.21 -7.69 -1.07
N ASN A 191 6.38 -7.81 0.26
CA ASN A 191 6.60 -6.66 1.13
C ASN A 191 7.84 -5.86 0.69
N ARG A 192 7.80 -4.55 0.90
CA ARG A 192 8.89 -3.65 0.52
C ARG A 192 10.08 -3.77 1.47
N PRO A 193 11.35 -3.62 0.96
CA PRO A 193 12.56 -3.74 1.78
C PRO A 193 12.69 -2.68 2.88
N ASP A 194 12.11 -1.50 2.67
CA ASP A 194 12.14 -0.40 3.62
C ASP A 194 11.21 -0.60 4.83
N MET A 195 10.29 -1.57 4.76
CA MET A 195 9.32 -1.84 5.83
C MET A 195 9.89 -2.76 6.92
N MET A 196 9.44 -2.54 8.15
CA MET A 196 9.93 -3.25 9.34
C MET A 196 9.83 -4.77 9.20
N ALA A 197 8.72 -5.31 8.74
CA ALA A 197 8.54 -6.76 8.59
C ALA A 197 9.62 -7.39 7.69
N TYR A 198 9.97 -6.74 6.58
CA TYR A 198 11.03 -7.22 5.69
C TYR A 198 12.42 -7.07 6.33
N LYS A 199 12.70 -5.92 6.97
CA LYS A 199 13.97 -5.70 7.66
C LYS A 199 14.23 -6.72 8.76
N LEU A 200 13.19 -7.15 9.46
CA LEU A 200 13.31 -8.21 10.47
C LEU A 200 13.73 -9.54 9.83
N LEU A 201 13.18 -9.91 8.67
CA LEU A 201 13.59 -11.13 7.96
C LEU A 201 15.06 -11.05 7.51
N GLU A 202 15.47 -9.91 6.94
CA GLU A 202 16.87 -9.66 6.58
C GLU A 202 17.82 -9.74 7.80
N SER A 203 17.33 -9.28 8.95
CA SER A 203 18.05 -9.36 10.20
C SER A 203 18.24 -10.80 10.68
N ILE A 204 17.17 -11.59 10.67
CA ILE A 204 17.19 -12.98 11.11
C ILE A 204 18.08 -13.84 10.19
N VAL A 205 17.99 -13.65 8.87
CA VAL A 205 18.70 -14.50 7.90
C VAL A 205 20.14 -14.05 7.68
N HIS A 206 20.38 -12.74 7.60
CA HIS A 206 21.69 -12.19 7.22
C HIS A 206 22.39 -11.44 8.35
N GLY A 207 21.82 -11.41 9.57
CA GLY A 207 22.42 -10.73 10.72
C GLY A 207 22.43 -9.21 10.62
N ARG A 208 21.68 -8.60 9.66
CA ARG A 208 21.63 -7.15 9.49
C ARG A 208 21.07 -6.48 10.73
N ARG A 209 21.73 -5.43 11.21
CA ARG A 209 21.29 -4.67 12.37
C ARG A 209 20.03 -3.88 12.06
N VAL A 210 18.99 -4.01 12.91
CA VAL A 210 17.69 -3.34 12.75
C VAL A 210 17.34 -2.55 14.01
N PRO A 211 16.95 -1.28 13.88
CA PRO A 211 16.51 -0.50 15.04
C PRO A 211 15.17 -1.02 15.59
N LEU A 212 15.15 -1.30 16.87
CA LEU A 212 13.96 -1.60 17.64
C LEU A 212 13.54 -0.33 18.41
N TYR A 213 12.60 0.41 17.84
CA TYR A 213 12.17 1.68 18.44
C TYR A 213 11.39 1.46 19.71
N ASP A 214 11.69 2.29 20.73
CA ASP A 214 11.07 2.24 22.06
C ASP A 214 11.03 0.81 22.64
N ARG A 215 12.14 0.08 22.50
CA ARG A 215 12.27 -1.33 22.96
C ARG A 215 11.13 -2.24 22.46
N GLY A 216 10.56 -1.92 21.31
CA GLY A 216 9.45 -2.68 20.72
C GLY A 216 8.09 -2.45 21.37
N ASN A 217 7.92 -1.41 22.19
CA ASN A 217 6.64 -1.07 22.82
C ASN A 217 5.67 -0.32 21.91
N LEU A 218 6.09 0.02 20.69
CA LEU A 218 5.19 0.58 19.67
C LEU A 218 4.12 -0.43 19.29
N ARG A 219 2.87 0.02 19.19
CA ARG A 219 1.76 -0.82 18.72
C ARG A 219 1.41 -0.52 17.26
N ARG A 220 1.15 -1.57 16.50
CA ARG A 220 0.73 -1.47 15.09
C ARG A 220 -0.46 -2.39 14.83
N ASP A 221 -1.40 -1.89 14.08
CA ASP A 221 -2.43 -2.71 13.45
C ASP A 221 -1.81 -3.37 12.21
N TRP A 222 -1.30 -4.59 12.41
CA TRP A 222 -0.67 -5.39 11.37
C TRP A 222 -1.75 -6.06 10.52
N THR A 223 -1.89 -5.60 9.29
CA THR A 223 -2.95 -6.07 8.39
C THR A 223 -2.36 -6.83 7.22
N TYR A 224 -2.82 -8.05 7.00
CA TYR A 224 -2.33 -8.90 5.92
C TYR A 224 -2.72 -8.36 4.55
N VAL A 225 -1.79 -8.38 3.60
CA VAL A 225 -1.94 -7.72 2.30
C VAL A 225 -3.12 -8.23 1.48
N LYS A 226 -3.45 -9.53 1.55
CA LYS A 226 -4.61 -10.08 0.83
C LYS A 226 -5.95 -9.65 1.46
N ASP A 227 -5.98 -9.38 2.78
CA ASP A 227 -7.15 -8.76 3.41
C ASP A 227 -7.35 -7.34 2.88
N ILE A 228 -6.26 -6.56 2.77
CA ILE A 228 -6.30 -5.22 2.16
C ILE A 228 -6.77 -5.30 0.71
N ALA A 229 -6.22 -6.19 -0.11
CA ALA A 229 -6.61 -6.34 -1.52
C ALA A 229 -8.12 -6.64 -1.66
N ARG A 230 -8.68 -7.52 -0.79
CA ARG A 230 -10.13 -7.77 -0.76
C ARG A 230 -10.93 -6.52 -0.42
N GLY A 231 -10.49 -5.72 0.55
CA GLY A 231 -11.12 -4.45 0.89
C GLY A 231 -11.09 -3.44 -0.27
N VAL A 232 -9.98 -3.36 -1.00
CA VAL A 232 -9.84 -2.52 -2.21
C VAL A 232 -10.82 -2.99 -3.29
N VAL A 233 -10.87 -4.29 -3.57
CA VAL A 233 -11.78 -4.88 -4.57
C VAL A 233 -13.24 -4.64 -4.20
N ALA A 234 -13.61 -4.76 -2.92
CA ALA A 234 -14.96 -4.44 -2.46
C ALA A 234 -15.33 -2.97 -2.67
N ALA A 235 -14.38 -2.05 -2.47
CA ALA A 235 -14.60 -0.62 -2.69
C ALA A 235 -14.84 -0.26 -4.16
N VAL A 236 -14.30 -1.04 -5.13
CA VAL A 236 -14.55 -0.86 -6.57
C VAL A 236 -16.04 -1.00 -6.92
N ASP A 237 -16.78 -1.79 -6.17
CA ASP A 237 -18.20 -2.08 -6.47
C ASP A 237 -19.18 -1.13 -5.79
N CYS A 238 -18.70 -0.36 -4.82
CA CYS A 238 -19.57 0.48 -4.01
C CYS A 238 -19.84 1.84 -4.68
N GLN A 239 -21.10 2.26 -4.68
CA GLN A 239 -21.53 3.58 -5.10
C GLN A 239 -21.93 4.38 -3.83
N LEU A 240 -20.92 4.97 -3.18
CA LEU A 240 -21.05 5.58 -1.85
C LEU A 240 -20.90 7.12 -1.87
N GLY A 241 -20.68 7.70 -3.07
CA GLY A 241 -20.25 9.10 -3.19
C GLY A 241 -18.87 9.31 -2.59
N TYR A 242 -18.69 10.36 -1.79
CA TYR A 242 -17.43 10.58 -1.08
C TYR A 242 -17.40 9.79 0.23
N GLN A 243 -16.43 8.90 0.36
CA GLN A 243 -16.19 8.17 1.61
C GLN A 243 -14.71 8.10 1.95
N VAL A 244 -14.42 8.16 3.26
CA VAL A 244 -13.13 7.77 3.84
C VAL A 244 -13.37 6.54 4.69
N ILE A 245 -12.58 5.48 4.52
CA ILE A 245 -12.79 4.19 5.18
C ILE A 245 -11.44 3.63 5.65
N ASN A 246 -11.36 3.23 6.90
CA ASN A 246 -10.19 2.54 7.44
C ASN A 246 -10.13 1.09 6.96
N LEU A 247 -8.97 0.66 6.47
CA LEU A 247 -8.66 -0.75 6.24
C LEU A 247 -7.50 -1.17 7.13
N GLY A 248 -7.83 -1.79 8.23
CA GLY A 248 -6.94 -2.39 9.22
C GLY A 248 -7.43 -3.78 9.60
N ARG A 249 -6.72 -4.48 10.47
CA ARG A 249 -7.20 -5.71 11.09
C ARG A 249 -8.19 -5.44 12.23
N GLY A 250 -8.12 -4.23 12.81
CA GLY A 250 -8.92 -3.86 13.98
C GLY A 250 -8.36 -4.39 15.30
N ASP A 251 -7.06 -4.73 15.31
CA ASP A 251 -6.36 -5.23 16.49
C ASP A 251 -4.88 -4.79 16.44
N ALA A 252 -4.41 -4.14 17.51
CA ALA A 252 -3.07 -3.56 17.56
C ALA A 252 -2.12 -4.45 18.36
N VAL A 253 -1.10 -4.98 17.70
CA VAL A 253 -0.06 -5.85 18.26
C VAL A 253 1.22 -5.07 18.55
N LEU A 254 1.90 -5.37 19.66
CA LEU A 254 3.21 -4.80 19.99
C LEU A 254 4.26 -5.23 18.96
N LEU A 255 5.15 -4.33 18.60
CA LEU A 255 6.25 -4.63 17.67
C LEU A 255 7.12 -5.79 18.20
N LYS A 256 7.42 -5.85 19.50
CA LYS A 256 8.19 -6.95 20.10
C LYS A 256 7.50 -8.32 19.96
N ASP A 257 6.16 -8.37 19.99
CA ASP A 257 5.41 -9.62 19.83
C ASP A 257 5.43 -10.07 18.35
N PHE A 258 5.37 -9.11 17.41
CA PHE A 258 5.55 -9.40 15.99
C PHE A 258 6.97 -9.88 15.67
N VAL A 259 8.00 -9.28 16.28
CA VAL A 259 9.40 -9.75 16.21
C VAL A 259 9.50 -11.19 16.70
N SER A 260 8.99 -11.48 17.91
CA SER A 260 9.00 -12.82 18.47
C SER A 260 8.32 -13.85 17.58
N THR A 261 7.21 -13.46 16.96
CA THR A 261 6.49 -14.32 16.00
C THR A 261 7.36 -14.68 14.80
N LEU A 262 8.05 -13.71 14.18
CA LEU A 262 8.95 -13.96 13.05
C LEU A 262 10.17 -14.80 13.46
N GLU A 263 10.78 -14.53 14.61
CA GLU A 263 11.89 -15.31 15.15
C GLU A 263 11.53 -16.79 15.35
N GLN A 264 10.36 -17.06 15.93
CA GLN A 264 9.85 -18.42 16.12
C GLN A 264 9.61 -19.15 14.79
N LEU A 265 9.03 -18.44 13.79
CA LEU A 265 8.77 -19.02 12.48
C LEU A 265 10.05 -19.31 11.70
N ALA A 266 11.03 -18.45 11.83
CA ALA A 266 12.30 -18.55 11.11
C ALA A 266 13.34 -19.44 11.83
N GLY A 267 13.12 -19.75 13.10
CA GLY A 267 14.08 -20.52 13.92
C GLY A 267 15.37 -19.77 14.23
N GLY A 268 15.35 -18.43 14.19
CA GLY A 268 16.53 -17.57 14.39
C GLY A 268 16.22 -16.34 15.21
N ARG A 269 17.24 -15.53 15.52
CA ARG A 269 17.10 -14.27 16.24
C ARG A 269 17.45 -13.07 15.37
N ALA A 270 16.68 -12.01 15.51
CA ALA A 270 16.98 -10.73 14.88
C ALA A 270 18.11 -10.00 15.62
N ASN A 271 19.02 -9.37 14.88
CA ASN A 271 20.05 -8.49 15.42
C ASN A 271 19.48 -7.09 15.65
N LEU A 272 18.90 -6.88 16.83
CA LEU A 272 18.18 -5.67 17.18
C LEU A 272 19.06 -4.68 17.95
N CYS A 273 18.83 -3.39 17.75
CA CYS A 273 19.42 -2.33 18.55
C CYS A 273 18.33 -1.35 19.01
N ASP A 274 18.30 -1.06 20.29
CA ASP A 274 17.35 -0.10 20.85
C ASP A 274 17.66 1.30 20.35
N GLU A 275 16.65 1.97 19.81
CA GLU A 275 16.72 3.36 19.38
C GLU A 275 15.45 4.11 19.82
N PRO A 276 15.55 5.43 20.08
CA PRO A 276 14.38 6.24 20.35
C PRO A 276 13.47 6.28 19.12
N ALA A 277 12.15 6.31 19.34
CA ALA A 277 11.20 6.45 18.22
C ALA A 277 11.40 7.79 17.52
N PRO A 278 11.45 7.81 16.17
CA PRO A 278 11.50 9.06 15.42
C PRO A 278 10.26 9.93 15.69
N ALA A 279 10.43 11.24 15.75
CA ALA A 279 9.35 12.19 16.05
C ALA A 279 8.16 12.14 15.07
N ALA A 280 8.39 11.67 13.85
CA ALA A 280 7.35 11.52 12.85
C ALA A 280 6.61 10.15 12.91
N ASP A 281 7.06 9.23 13.78
CA ASP A 281 6.44 7.91 13.94
C ASP A 281 5.38 7.97 15.05
N MET A 282 4.15 7.60 14.73
CA MET A 282 3.09 7.46 15.73
C MET A 282 3.41 6.29 16.69
N PRO A 283 3.27 6.45 18.01
CA PRO A 283 3.53 5.38 18.97
C PRO A 283 2.51 4.23 18.88
N HIS A 284 1.27 4.54 18.46
CA HIS A 284 0.18 3.60 18.39
C HIS A 284 -0.62 3.80 17.11
N THR A 285 -0.94 2.69 16.41
CA THR A 285 -1.91 2.69 15.32
C THR A 285 -2.88 1.53 15.50
N HIS A 286 -4.18 1.84 15.53
CA HIS A 286 -5.26 0.86 15.72
C HIS A 286 -6.50 1.35 14.94
N ALA A 287 -6.99 0.54 14.01
CA ALA A 287 -8.13 0.87 13.17
C ALA A 287 -9.46 0.61 13.88
N ARG A 288 -10.39 1.54 13.80
CA ARG A 288 -11.81 1.25 13.91
C ARG A 288 -12.30 0.79 12.54
N ILE A 289 -12.80 -0.43 12.42
CA ILE A 289 -13.14 -1.05 11.11
C ILE A 289 -14.63 -1.26 10.88
N GLU A 290 -15.52 -0.88 11.82
CA GLU A 290 -16.97 -1.11 11.71
C GLU A 290 -17.57 -0.40 10.49
N LYS A 291 -16.98 0.72 10.05
CA LYS A 291 -17.41 1.39 8.82
C LYS A 291 -17.07 0.55 7.58
N ALA A 292 -15.87 -0.02 7.51
CA ALA A 292 -15.48 -0.93 6.45
C ALA A 292 -16.36 -2.20 6.43
N GLN A 293 -16.63 -2.78 7.59
CA GLN A 293 -17.52 -3.94 7.72
C GLN A 293 -18.91 -3.63 7.15
N ARG A 294 -19.51 -2.52 7.56
CA ARG A 294 -20.86 -2.13 7.15
C ARG A 294 -20.96 -1.76 5.67
N LEU A 295 -20.00 -0.98 5.15
CA LEU A 295 -20.09 -0.43 3.79
C LEU A 295 -19.47 -1.32 2.72
N LEU A 296 -18.46 -2.10 3.06
CA LEU A 296 -17.70 -2.92 2.12
C LEU A 296 -17.86 -4.42 2.37
N GLY A 297 -18.54 -4.84 3.45
CA GLY A 297 -18.49 -6.24 3.90
C GLY A 297 -17.08 -6.70 4.29
N TYR A 298 -16.20 -5.76 4.63
CA TYR A 298 -14.80 -6.03 4.93
C TYR A 298 -14.65 -6.85 6.20
N ALA A 299 -14.07 -8.04 6.08
CA ALA A 299 -13.82 -8.94 7.20
C ALA A 299 -12.38 -9.46 7.13
N PRO A 300 -11.41 -8.76 7.74
CA PRO A 300 -10.04 -9.23 7.81
C PRO A 300 -9.99 -10.45 8.74
N HIS A 301 -9.61 -11.62 8.22
CA HIS A 301 -9.62 -12.87 8.97
C HIS A 301 -8.24 -13.51 9.10
N THR A 302 -7.21 -12.93 8.47
CA THR A 302 -5.87 -13.49 8.55
C THR A 302 -5.23 -13.14 9.89
N ASP A 303 -4.93 -14.15 10.69
CA ASP A 303 -4.19 -13.97 11.93
C ASP A 303 -2.77 -13.48 11.64
N VAL A 304 -2.20 -12.70 12.59
CA VAL A 304 -0.85 -12.12 12.43
C VAL A 304 0.21 -13.20 12.26
N ARG A 305 0.08 -14.33 12.94
CA ARG A 305 1.03 -15.45 12.83
C ARG A 305 0.94 -16.14 11.47
N ASP A 306 -0.29 -16.31 10.94
CA ASP A 306 -0.50 -16.94 9.64
C ASP A 306 0.00 -16.05 8.49
N GLY A 307 -0.28 -14.75 8.56
CA GLY A 307 0.27 -13.78 7.62
C GLY A 307 1.80 -13.67 7.69
N ALA A 308 2.38 -13.73 8.90
CA ALA A 308 3.83 -13.76 9.10
C ALA A 308 4.46 -15.04 8.52
N ARG A 309 3.78 -16.20 8.67
CA ARG A 309 4.20 -17.45 8.04
C ARG A 309 4.18 -17.36 6.51
N ALA A 310 3.15 -16.78 5.93
CA ALA A 310 3.08 -16.56 4.49
C ALA A 310 4.17 -15.62 3.98
N LEU A 311 4.47 -14.54 4.74
CA LEU A 311 5.57 -13.63 4.46
C LEU A 311 6.93 -14.35 4.52
N TRP A 312 7.16 -15.18 5.55
CA TRP A 312 8.38 -15.96 5.73
C TRP A 312 8.59 -16.95 4.58
N HIS A 313 7.59 -17.74 4.23
CA HIS A 313 7.68 -18.68 3.10
C HIS A 313 7.98 -17.96 1.80
N TRP A 314 7.29 -16.85 1.51
CA TRP A 314 7.58 -16.04 0.33
C TRP A 314 9.03 -15.53 0.33
N TYR A 315 9.52 -15.04 1.48
CA TYR A 315 10.88 -14.55 1.59
C TYR A 315 11.92 -15.63 1.23
N LEU A 316 11.73 -16.85 1.72
CA LEU A 316 12.60 -17.99 1.40
C LEU A 316 12.63 -18.31 -0.11
N THR A 317 11.46 -18.28 -0.77
CA THR A 317 11.41 -18.52 -2.22
C THR A 317 12.15 -17.43 -3.00
N GLN A 318 12.15 -16.19 -2.52
CA GLN A 318 12.89 -15.10 -3.15
C GLN A 318 14.41 -15.28 -3.00
N GLN A 319 14.88 -15.76 -1.86
CA GLN A 319 16.31 -16.04 -1.64
C GLN A 319 16.80 -17.16 -2.56
N ALA A 320 16.02 -18.22 -2.73
CA ALA A 320 16.36 -19.35 -3.61
C ALA A 320 16.38 -18.96 -5.11
N SER A 321 15.67 -17.92 -5.50
CA SER A 321 15.55 -17.46 -6.90
C SER A 321 16.44 -16.26 -7.22
N ALA A 322 17.15 -15.70 -6.23
CA ALA A 322 18.10 -14.63 -6.47
C ALA A 322 19.32 -15.21 -7.23
N PRO A 323 19.72 -14.63 -8.38
CA PRO A 323 20.99 -15.02 -8.98
C PRO A 323 22.10 -14.78 -7.94
N GLU A 324 23.00 -15.75 -7.80
CA GLU A 324 24.20 -15.57 -6.97
C GLU A 324 24.84 -14.24 -7.39
N HIS A 325 24.78 -13.26 -6.52
CA HIS A 325 25.49 -12.01 -6.71
C HIS A 325 26.98 -12.35 -6.59
N GLY A 326 27.56 -12.69 -7.74
CA GLY A 326 29.00 -12.74 -7.91
C GLY A 326 29.58 -11.46 -7.32
N ALA A 327 30.52 -11.61 -6.45
CA ALA A 327 31.33 -10.56 -5.83
C ALA A 327 31.66 -9.49 -6.87
N LEU A 328 30.89 -8.38 -6.89
CA LEU A 328 31.37 -7.16 -7.51
C LEU A 328 32.44 -6.61 -6.58
N GLY A 329 33.69 -6.93 -7.01
CA GLY A 329 34.88 -6.51 -6.38
C GLY A 329 34.87 -5.03 -6.05
N SER A 330 35.46 -4.74 -4.89
CA SER A 330 36.03 -3.46 -4.52
C SER A 330 36.80 -2.85 -5.71
N VAL A 331 36.23 -1.81 -6.32
CA VAL A 331 37.04 -0.87 -7.12
C VAL A 331 36.57 0.52 -6.69
N LEU A 332 37.47 1.11 -5.86
CA LEU A 332 37.79 2.51 -5.56
C LEU A 332 36.61 3.53 -5.48
#